data_8496eff27f8fb95aa41fc7e39bfa098c
#
_entry.id   8496eff27f8fb95aa41fc7e39bfa098c
#
_cell.length_a   1.000
_cell.length_b   1.000
_cell.length_c   1.000
_cell.angle_alpha   90.00
_cell.angle_beta   90.00
_cell.angle_gamma   90.00
#
_symmetry.space_group_name_H-M   'P 1'
#
loop_
_entity.id
_entity.type
_entity.pdbx_description
1 polymer ?
#
loop_
_entity_poly.entity_id
_entity_poly.type
_entity_poly.pdbx_seq_one_letter_code
_entity_poly.pdbx_strand_id
1 'polypeptide(L)'
;MADMLVKLYNIPHSHDIEENLFKSGIRIKKALAPDRSRIIDFSRTCAKDDYSDEVQAAFSNNPITCYIATREKEIIGFACYEATARNFFGPMAVLESERRKGIGKALLLKSLESMQELGYAYAIIGWPAKSAVDFYKKCVNAILVDEKSSGVYKQMIEIDE
;
A
#
# COMPACT_ATOMS: atom_id res chain seq x y z
N MET A 1 -7.42 -14.77 9.68
CA MET A 1 -7.30 -13.32 9.49
C MET A 1 -8.35 -12.88 8.48
N ALA A 2 -8.80 -11.63 8.51
CA ALA A 2 -9.85 -11.16 7.61
C ALA A 2 -9.30 -10.07 6.69
N ASP A 3 -9.74 -10.06 5.45
CA ASP A 3 -9.50 -8.96 4.53
C ASP A 3 -10.36 -7.75 4.88
N MET A 4 -10.05 -6.59 4.31
CA MET A 4 -10.89 -5.41 4.38
C MET A 4 -11.33 -4.99 2.99
N LEU A 5 -12.54 -4.45 2.88
CA LEU A 5 -13.11 -3.93 1.64
C LEU A 5 -13.14 -2.41 1.67
N VAL A 6 -12.69 -1.79 0.60
CA VAL A 6 -12.76 -0.34 0.39
C VAL A 6 -13.67 -0.02 -0.79
N LYS A 7 -14.61 0.89 -0.59
CA LYS A 7 -15.45 1.45 -1.66
C LYS A 7 -14.70 2.60 -2.33
N LEU A 8 -14.12 2.36 -3.50
CA LEU A 8 -13.27 3.34 -4.18
C LEU A 8 -14.01 4.60 -4.64
N TYR A 9 -15.32 4.50 -4.83
CA TYR A 9 -16.15 5.66 -5.21
C TYR A 9 -16.44 6.63 -4.04
N ASN A 10 -15.99 6.32 -2.82
CA ASN A 10 -16.21 7.12 -1.60
C ASN A 10 -14.90 7.44 -0.86
N ILE A 11 -13.76 7.41 -1.53
CA ILE A 11 -12.48 7.74 -0.90
C ILE A 11 -12.21 9.25 -0.91
N PRO A 12 -11.50 9.79 0.12
CA PRO A 12 -11.00 11.15 0.08
C PRO A 12 -9.95 11.34 -1.01
N HIS A 13 -9.77 12.58 -1.47
CA HIS A 13 -8.66 12.92 -2.36
C HIS A 13 -7.34 13.04 -1.59
N SER A 14 -6.23 12.69 -2.25
CA SER A 14 -4.89 12.77 -1.67
C SER A 14 -4.26 14.18 -1.71
N HIS A 15 -4.84 15.10 -2.48
CA HIS A 15 -4.20 16.37 -2.82
C HIS A 15 -3.76 17.18 -1.60
N ASP A 16 -4.63 17.40 -0.63
CA ASP A 16 -4.32 18.25 0.51
C ASP A 16 -3.22 17.67 1.40
N ILE A 17 -3.26 16.36 1.63
CA ILE A 17 -2.24 15.68 2.43
C ILE A 17 -0.89 15.65 1.70
N GLU A 18 -0.89 15.44 0.40
CA GLU A 18 0.34 15.50 -0.42
C GLU A 18 0.95 16.89 -0.37
N GLU A 19 0.14 17.94 -0.50
CA GLU A 19 0.60 19.31 -0.44
C GLU A 19 1.22 19.66 0.91
N ASN A 20 0.59 19.24 2.01
CA ASN A 20 1.13 19.44 3.35
C ASN A 20 2.46 18.69 3.55
N LEU A 21 2.56 17.47 3.05
CA LEU A 21 3.81 16.70 3.09
C LEU A 21 4.90 17.37 2.26
N PHE A 22 4.56 17.85 1.08
CA PHE A 22 5.50 18.59 0.23
C PHE A 22 6.10 19.81 0.94
N LYS A 23 5.29 20.57 1.66
CA LYS A 23 5.75 21.71 2.47
C LYS A 23 6.73 21.27 3.57
N SER A 24 6.63 20.04 4.02
CA SER A 24 7.52 19.44 5.03
C SER A 24 8.74 18.73 4.41
N GLY A 25 8.94 18.83 3.10
CA GLY A 25 10.06 18.21 2.40
C GLY A 25 9.84 16.75 2.03
N ILE A 26 8.62 16.25 2.11
CA ILE A 26 8.27 14.86 1.76
C ILE A 26 7.53 14.85 0.43
N ARG A 27 7.95 13.97 -0.47
CA ARG A 27 7.35 13.80 -1.79
C ARG A 27 6.77 12.41 -1.96
N ILE A 28 5.56 12.33 -2.51
CA ILE A 28 4.94 11.07 -2.92
C ILE A 28 5.13 10.95 -4.43
N LYS A 29 5.76 9.86 -4.86
CA LYS A 29 6.13 9.65 -6.26
C LYS A 29 5.72 8.26 -6.73
N LYS A 30 5.37 8.16 -8.01
CA LYS A 30 5.28 6.85 -8.68
C LYS A 30 6.70 6.29 -8.84
N ALA A 31 6.90 5.02 -8.44
CA ALA A 31 8.19 4.36 -8.62
C ALA A 31 8.53 4.21 -10.10
N LEU A 32 9.82 4.33 -10.43
CA LEU A 32 10.34 4.08 -11.77
C LEU A 32 11.39 2.96 -11.73
N ALA A 33 11.54 2.28 -12.86
CA ALA A 33 12.45 1.15 -13.00
C ALA A 33 13.91 1.42 -12.57
N PRO A 34 14.50 2.61 -12.79
CA PRO A 34 15.87 2.88 -12.33
C PRO A 34 16.09 2.75 -10.83
N ASP A 35 15.04 2.86 -10.02
CA ASP A 35 15.12 2.74 -8.57
C ASP A 35 14.71 1.35 -8.05
N ARG A 36 14.45 0.40 -8.94
CA ARG A 36 13.90 -0.92 -8.61
C ARG A 36 14.66 -1.60 -7.47
N SER A 37 15.96 -1.76 -7.60
CA SER A 37 16.78 -2.46 -6.59
C SER A 37 16.73 -1.76 -5.24
N ARG A 38 16.83 -0.44 -5.22
CA ARG A 38 16.77 0.35 -3.99
C ARG A 38 15.44 0.25 -3.26
N ILE A 39 14.34 0.25 -4.01
CA ILE A 39 12.99 0.13 -3.44
C ILE A 39 12.78 -1.29 -2.92
N ILE A 40 13.20 -2.31 -3.65
CA ILE A 40 13.14 -3.70 -3.21
C ILE A 40 13.97 -3.90 -1.94
N ASP A 41 15.20 -3.41 -1.91
CA ASP A 41 16.05 -3.52 -0.71
C ASP A 41 15.44 -2.82 0.49
N PHE A 42 14.88 -1.63 0.31
CA PHE A 42 14.15 -0.93 1.37
C PHE A 42 12.98 -1.77 1.91
N SER A 43 12.24 -2.43 1.05
CA SER A 43 11.06 -3.22 1.43
C SER A 43 11.40 -4.49 2.24
N ARG A 44 12.66 -4.93 2.23
CA ARG A 44 13.11 -6.10 3.00
C ARG A 44 13.17 -5.81 4.50
N THR A 45 13.50 -4.60 4.88
CA THR A 45 13.92 -4.27 6.25
C THR A 45 13.19 -3.08 6.87
N CYS A 46 12.35 -2.37 6.11
CA CYS A 46 11.67 -1.18 6.63
C CYS A 46 10.56 -1.49 7.64
N ALA A 47 10.08 -2.73 7.67
CA ALA A 47 9.05 -3.21 8.57
C ALA A 47 9.48 -4.55 9.18
N LYS A 48 8.63 -5.12 10.02
CA LYS A 48 8.88 -6.42 10.64
C LYS A 48 8.94 -7.54 9.60
N ASP A 49 8.06 -7.50 8.61
CA ASP A 49 7.95 -8.51 7.57
C ASP A 49 8.73 -8.06 6.32
N ASP A 50 9.24 -9.04 5.57
CA ASP A 50 9.90 -8.82 4.28
C ASP A 50 8.83 -8.75 3.18
N TYR A 51 8.69 -7.59 2.56
CA TYR A 51 7.72 -7.36 1.48
C TYR A 51 8.35 -7.37 0.08
N SER A 52 9.61 -7.79 -0.03
CA SER A 52 10.36 -7.68 -1.28
C SER A 52 9.77 -8.48 -2.44
N ASP A 53 9.19 -9.64 -2.19
CA ASP A 53 8.57 -10.44 -3.24
C ASP A 53 7.34 -9.74 -3.86
N GLU A 54 6.49 -9.17 -3.03
CA GLU A 54 5.32 -8.43 -3.51
C GLU A 54 5.71 -7.12 -4.19
N VAL A 55 6.75 -6.43 -3.71
CA VAL A 55 7.28 -5.24 -4.39
C VAL A 55 7.84 -5.60 -5.76
N GLN A 56 8.53 -6.73 -5.89
CA GLN A 56 8.98 -7.23 -7.19
C GLN A 56 7.80 -7.50 -8.13
N ALA A 57 6.71 -8.07 -7.62
CA ALA A 57 5.50 -8.27 -8.40
C ALA A 57 4.91 -6.95 -8.92
N ALA A 58 4.90 -5.90 -8.09
CA ALA A 58 4.47 -4.56 -8.50
C ALA A 58 5.35 -3.99 -9.62
N PHE A 59 6.64 -4.24 -9.60
CA PHE A 59 7.57 -3.83 -10.67
C PHE A 59 7.39 -4.63 -11.96
N SER A 60 6.74 -5.79 -11.90
CA SER A 60 6.42 -6.58 -13.09
C SER A 60 5.15 -6.11 -13.80
N ASN A 61 4.39 -5.22 -13.18
CA ASN A 61 3.23 -4.59 -13.81
C ASN A 61 3.68 -3.44 -14.75
N ASN A 62 2.92 -3.19 -15.77
CA ASN A 62 3.17 -2.08 -16.69
C ASN A 62 1.87 -1.27 -16.90
N PRO A 63 1.81 -0.03 -16.39
CA PRO A 63 2.85 0.67 -15.61
C PRO A 63 3.09 0.05 -14.22
N ILE A 64 4.25 0.37 -13.65
CA ILE A 64 4.64 -0.08 -12.29
C ILE A 64 3.59 0.39 -11.27
N THR A 65 3.14 -0.52 -10.40
CA THR A 65 2.08 -0.27 -9.42
C THR A 65 2.61 -0.08 -8.00
N CYS A 66 3.54 0.85 -7.88
CA CYS A 66 4.19 1.18 -6.60
C CYS A 66 4.35 2.69 -6.48
N TYR A 67 3.98 3.23 -5.33
CA TYR A 67 4.27 4.60 -4.91
C TYR A 67 5.33 4.59 -3.82
N ILE A 68 6.17 5.61 -3.80
CA ILE A 68 7.19 5.82 -2.77
C ILE A 68 7.03 7.18 -2.12
N ALA A 69 7.45 7.27 -0.88
CA ALA A 69 7.65 8.54 -0.17
C ALA A 69 9.14 8.77 0.00
N THR A 70 9.58 9.99 -0.29
CA THR A 70 10.99 10.39 -0.17
C THR A 70 11.16 11.66 0.64
N ARG A 71 12.28 11.75 1.36
CA ARG A 71 12.77 12.95 2.03
C ARG A 71 14.25 13.09 1.70
N GLU A 72 14.67 14.27 1.20
CA GLU A 72 16.09 14.55 0.91
C GLU A 72 16.77 13.45 0.07
N LYS A 73 16.08 12.97 -0.96
CA LYS A 73 16.54 11.91 -1.88
C LYS A 73 16.64 10.52 -1.25
N GLU A 74 16.15 10.34 -0.03
CA GLU A 74 16.07 9.04 0.64
C GLU A 74 14.65 8.51 0.64
N ILE A 75 14.49 7.20 0.43
CA ILE A 75 13.19 6.53 0.54
C ILE A 75 12.82 6.36 2.02
N ILE A 76 11.60 6.75 2.38
CA ILE A 76 11.08 6.64 3.74
C ILE A 76 9.78 5.84 3.84
N GLY A 77 9.20 5.44 2.73
CA GLY A 77 7.99 4.63 2.70
C GLY A 77 7.65 4.19 1.28
N PHE A 78 6.79 3.18 1.18
CA PHE A 78 6.26 2.69 -0.09
C PHE A 78 4.86 2.13 0.09
N ALA A 79 4.12 2.02 -1.01
CA ALA A 79 2.88 1.27 -1.08
C ALA A 79 2.73 0.68 -2.48
N CYS A 80 2.25 -0.56 -2.55
CA CYS A 80 1.95 -1.25 -3.79
C CYS A 80 0.46 -1.49 -3.94
N TYR A 81 0.03 -1.73 -5.16
CA TYR A 81 -1.30 -2.23 -5.49
C TYR A 81 -1.17 -3.19 -6.68
N GLU A 82 -2.14 -4.05 -6.89
CA GLU A 82 -2.08 -5.08 -7.95
C GLU A 82 -0.87 -6.03 -7.79
N ALA A 83 -0.30 -6.13 -6.59
CA ALA A 83 0.89 -6.93 -6.35
C ALA A 83 0.53 -8.36 -5.89
N THR A 84 -0.26 -8.50 -4.84
CA THR A 84 -0.67 -9.80 -4.32
C THR A 84 -1.70 -10.47 -5.22
N ALA A 85 -2.73 -9.72 -5.60
CA ALA A 85 -3.80 -10.13 -6.52
C ALA A 85 -4.41 -8.90 -7.15
N ARG A 86 -5.26 -9.09 -8.18
CA ARG A 86 -6.00 -7.97 -8.78
C ARG A 86 -6.88 -7.31 -7.73
N ASN A 87 -7.02 -6.00 -7.82
CA ASN A 87 -7.73 -5.11 -6.91
C ASN A 87 -7.29 -5.17 -5.44
N PHE A 88 -6.13 -5.77 -5.15
CA PHE A 88 -5.54 -5.75 -3.82
C PHE A 88 -4.65 -4.51 -3.64
N PHE A 89 -4.83 -3.86 -2.51
CA PHE A 89 -3.93 -2.83 -2.01
C PHE A 89 -2.95 -3.47 -1.02
N GLY A 90 -1.71 -3.10 -1.09
CA GLY A 90 -0.62 -3.54 -0.24
C GLY A 90 0.44 -4.33 -1.02
N PRO A 91 1.57 -4.57 -0.38
CA PRO A 91 1.98 -4.13 0.94
C PRO A 91 2.25 -2.62 1.03
N MET A 92 2.28 -2.11 2.25
CA MET A 92 2.64 -0.73 2.56
C MET A 92 3.46 -0.70 3.83
N ALA A 93 4.52 0.11 3.84
CA ALA A 93 5.29 0.36 5.04
C ALA A 93 5.91 1.76 5.00
N VAL A 94 6.05 2.36 6.18
CA VAL A 94 6.70 3.65 6.42
C VAL A 94 7.74 3.43 7.52
N LEU A 95 8.93 4.03 7.38
CA LEU A 95 9.95 4.00 8.42
C LEU A 95 9.34 4.43 9.76
N GLU A 96 9.67 3.72 10.83
CA GLU A 96 9.14 3.99 12.16
C GLU A 96 9.37 5.44 12.59
N SER A 97 10.56 5.99 12.31
CA SER A 97 10.92 7.38 12.60
C SER A 97 10.09 8.41 11.84
N GLU A 98 9.44 8.01 10.76
CA GLU A 98 8.66 8.89 9.89
C GLU A 98 7.13 8.66 10.02
N ARG A 99 6.71 7.81 10.95
CA ARG A 99 5.28 7.55 11.19
C ARG A 99 4.58 8.74 11.85
N ARG A 100 3.24 8.73 11.80
CA ARG A 100 2.34 9.75 12.38
C ARG A 100 2.48 11.14 11.74
N LYS A 101 2.97 11.21 10.52
CA LYS A 101 3.08 12.44 9.72
C LYS A 101 2.10 12.49 8.55
N GLY A 102 1.30 11.43 8.36
CA GLY A 102 0.36 11.33 7.25
C GLY A 102 0.92 10.66 6.00
N ILE A 103 2.15 10.15 6.03
CA ILE A 103 2.79 9.51 4.88
C ILE A 103 2.04 8.25 4.45
N GLY A 104 1.70 7.38 5.40
CA GLY A 104 0.92 6.18 5.13
C GLY A 104 -0.44 6.49 4.51
N LYS A 105 -1.13 7.49 5.01
CA LYS A 105 -2.40 7.93 4.45
C LYS A 105 -2.24 8.45 3.01
N ALA A 106 -1.22 9.23 2.74
CA ALA A 106 -0.96 9.74 1.39
C ALA A 106 -0.63 8.62 0.42
N LEU A 107 0.21 7.66 0.81
CA LEU A 107 0.53 6.48 0.00
C LEU A 107 -0.72 5.63 -0.28
N LEU A 108 -1.53 5.40 0.74
CA LEU A 108 -2.81 4.68 0.62
C LEU A 108 -3.75 5.38 -0.38
N LEU A 109 -4.03 6.65 -0.17
CA LEU A 109 -4.97 7.40 -1.02
C LEU A 109 -4.49 7.47 -2.47
N LYS A 110 -3.19 7.70 -2.67
CA LYS A 110 -2.60 7.74 -4.02
C LYS A 110 -2.75 6.40 -4.75
N SER A 111 -2.50 5.30 -4.05
CA SER A 111 -2.68 3.95 -4.58
C SER A 111 -4.14 3.66 -4.91
N LEU A 112 -5.06 3.99 -4.01
CA LEU A 112 -6.50 3.77 -4.22
C LEU A 112 -7.06 4.63 -5.36
N GLU A 113 -6.60 5.87 -5.52
CA GLU A 113 -6.96 6.71 -6.67
C GLU A 113 -6.53 6.05 -7.98
N SER A 114 -5.32 5.50 -8.03
CA SER A 114 -4.84 4.77 -9.21
C SER A 114 -5.66 3.52 -9.50
N MET A 115 -6.09 2.80 -8.48
CA MET A 115 -6.98 1.64 -8.64
C MET A 115 -8.35 2.05 -9.17
N GLN A 116 -8.89 3.16 -8.70
CA GLN A 116 -10.14 3.73 -9.23
C GLN A 116 -9.99 4.07 -10.71
N GLU A 117 -8.89 4.69 -11.10
CA GLU A 117 -8.60 5.03 -12.51
C GLU A 117 -8.47 3.78 -13.40
N LEU A 118 -8.01 2.65 -12.83
CA LEU A 118 -7.99 1.35 -13.53
C LEU A 118 -9.39 0.77 -13.78
N GLY A 119 -10.43 1.35 -13.18
CA GLY A 119 -11.82 0.91 -13.36
C GLY A 119 -12.38 0.07 -12.22
N TYR A 120 -11.65 -0.13 -11.14
CA TYR A 120 -12.18 -0.85 -9.97
C TYR A 120 -13.16 0.01 -9.19
N ALA A 121 -14.28 -0.60 -8.80
CA ALA A 121 -15.23 -0.01 -7.85
C ALA A 121 -14.83 -0.31 -6.39
N TYR A 122 -14.09 -1.39 -6.17
CA TYR A 122 -13.69 -1.86 -4.85
C TYR A 122 -12.22 -2.23 -4.84
N ALA A 123 -11.58 -2.02 -3.69
CA ALA A 123 -10.25 -2.54 -3.40
C ALA A 123 -10.31 -3.46 -2.19
N ILE A 124 -9.42 -4.43 -2.16
CA ILE A 124 -9.24 -5.33 -1.02
C ILE A 124 -7.91 -4.99 -0.34
N ILE A 125 -7.94 -4.84 0.96
CA ILE A 125 -6.74 -4.79 1.79
C ILE A 125 -6.58 -6.19 2.37
N GLY A 126 -5.60 -6.95 1.84
CA GLY A 126 -5.41 -8.34 2.21
C GLY A 126 -4.72 -8.49 3.55
N TRP A 127 -5.30 -9.24 4.45
CA TRP A 127 -4.76 -9.59 5.76
C TRP A 127 -4.05 -8.43 6.48
N PRO A 128 -4.72 -7.29 6.72
CA PRO A 128 -4.11 -6.19 7.42
C PRO A 128 -3.70 -6.62 8.83
N ALA A 129 -2.57 -6.12 9.31
CA ALA A 129 -2.19 -6.29 10.70
C ALA A 129 -3.29 -5.75 11.61
N LYS A 130 -3.56 -6.40 12.73
CA LYS A 130 -4.59 -5.96 13.69
C LYS A 130 -4.42 -4.49 14.09
N SER A 131 -3.17 -4.04 14.26
CA SER A 131 -2.83 -2.66 14.59
C SER A 131 -3.14 -1.66 13.46
N ALA A 132 -3.30 -2.13 12.22
CA ALA A 132 -3.59 -1.27 11.05
C ALA A 132 -5.09 -1.17 10.74
N VAL A 133 -5.92 -2.02 11.29
CA VAL A 133 -7.37 -2.06 10.99
C VAL A 133 -8.03 -0.70 11.27
N ASP A 134 -7.77 -0.10 12.42
CA ASP A 134 -8.35 1.21 12.76
C ASP A 134 -7.84 2.31 11.84
N PHE A 135 -6.60 2.25 11.42
CA PHE A 135 -6.03 3.18 10.44
C PHE A 135 -6.83 3.15 9.12
N TYR A 136 -7.08 1.96 8.58
CA TYR A 136 -7.84 1.83 7.34
C TYR A 136 -9.32 2.23 7.50
N LYS A 137 -9.92 1.91 8.64
CA LYS A 137 -11.28 2.38 8.96
C LYS A 137 -11.37 3.91 8.98
N LYS A 138 -10.42 4.57 9.62
CA LYS A 138 -10.38 6.03 9.73
C LYS A 138 -10.07 6.72 8.41
N CYS A 139 -9.13 6.19 7.64
CA CYS A 139 -8.67 6.83 6.40
C CYS A 139 -9.67 6.70 5.25
N VAL A 140 -10.28 5.53 5.09
CA VAL A 140 -11.04 5.20 3.88
C VAL A 140 -12.35 4.44 4.16
N ASN A 141 -12.81 4.42 5.40
CA ASN A 141 -14.01 3.70 5.81
C ASN A 141 -13.99 2.21 5.42
N ALA A 142 -12.82 1.58 5.48
CA ALA A 142 -12.66 0.18 5.15
C ALA A 142 -13.50 -0.69 6.08
N ILE A 143 -14.07 -1.76 5.53
CA ILE A 143 -15.00 -2.68 6.23
C ILE A 143 -14.33 -4.04 6.33
N LEU A 144 -14.26 -4.62 7.53
CA LEU A 144 -13.80 -5.99 7.70
C LEU A 144 -14.75 -6.96 6.99
N VAL A 145 -14.18 -7.86 6.21
CA VAL A 145 -14.89 -8.97 5.60
C VAL A 145 -14.84 -10.13 6.59
N ASP A 146 -16.00 -10.64 6.97
CA ASP A 146 -16.08 -11.78 7.88
C ASP A 146 -15.75 -13.06 7.11
N GLU A 147 -14.50 -13.49 7.22
CA GLU A 147 -13.96 -14.64 6.53
C GLU A 147 -13.54 -15.73 7.50
N LYS A 148 -14.03 -16.94 7.24
CA LYS A 148 -13.60 -18.15 7.96
C LYS A 148 -12.51 -18.91 7.21
N SER A 149 -12.26 -18.57 5.96
CA SER A 149 -11.22 -19.16 5.14
C SER A 149 -10.04 -18.18 4.98
N SER A 150 -8.90 -18.67 4.52
CA SER A 150 -7.75 -17.84 4.18
C SER A 150 -7.92 -17.10 2.84
N GLY A 151 -9.06 -17.19 2.18
CA GLY A 151 -9.36 -16.49 0.93
C GLY A 151 -8.36 -16.84 -0.18
N VAL A 152 -7.84 -15.85 -0.87
CA VAL A 152 -6.85 -16.04 -1.94
C VAL A 152 -5.55 -16.62 -1.42
N TYR A 153 -5.23 -16.40 -0.15
CA TYR A 153 -3.98 -16.87 0.47
C TYR A 153 -3.89 -18.39 0.62
N LYS A 154 -5.02 -19.13 0.48
CA LYS A 154 -4.99 -20.61 0.42
C LYS A 154 -4.12 -21.15 -0.73
N GLN A 155 -3.77 -20.31 -1.70
CA GLN A 155 -2.86 -20.66 -2.80
C GLN A 155 -1.38 -20.61 -2.39
N MET A 156 -1.06 -20.08 -1.21
CA MET A 156 0.31 -20.01 -0.71
C MET A 156 0.79 -21.38 -0.26
N ILE A 157 2.10 -21.62 -0.42
CA ILE A 157 2.73 -22.92 -0.10
C ILE A 157 2.49 -23.31 1.37
N GLU A 158 2.52 -22.34 2.28
CA GLU A 158 2.45 -22.59 3.72
C GLU A 158 1.01 -22.69 4.28
N ILE A 159 -0.01 -22.51 3.44
CA ILE A 159 -1.40 -22.56 3.86
C ILE A 159 -2.02 -23.86 3.33
N ASP A 160 -2.39 -24.73 4.24
CA ASP A 160 -3.02 -26.02 3.95
C ASP A 160 -4.46 -26.01 4.46
N GLU A 161 -5.43 -25.82 3.55
CA GLU A 161 -6.88 -25.84 3.80
C GLU A 161 -7.60 -26.91 2.99
#